data_4e80316dbe47addd5cdac12dea0e6c6a
#
_entry.id   4e80316dbe47addd5cdac12dea0e6c6a
#
_cell.length_a   1.000
_cell.length_b   1.000
_cell.length_c   1.000
_cell.angle_alpha   90.00
_cell.angle_beta   90.00
_cell.angle_gamma   90.00
#
_symmetry.space_group_name_H-M   'P 1'
#
loop_
_entity.id
_entity.type
_entity.pdbx_description
1 polymer ?
#
loop_
_entity_poly.entity_id
_entity_poly.type
_entity_poly.pdbx_seq_one_letter_code
_entity_poly.pdbx_strand_id
1 'polypeptide(L)'
;MKLRKNKKNSIIFRVIILVFITTLSMLGYFSKKIIPVIEYKVERMLNNEIYDYIYNTFSRELMVKKELFDLISITKNKEDEILSVDYNFNIAYGYLKDNLDILYDNVKNINLSNEMFNDNENIFMFPLGIVSNNYWFYSFGPKVPCRVDFLSDIKMFFKTKVSNYGINNVLVELYLVIETKNSMFISLYYEDFGESYEIV
;
A
#
# COMPACT_ATOMS: atom_id res chain seq x y z
N MET A 1 -56.76 -34.89 14.22
CA MET A 1 -56.24 -33.55 14.45
C MET A 1 -54.69 -33.38 14.44
N LYS A 2 -53.91 -34.42 14.15
CA LYS A 2 -52.43 -34.43 14.14
C LYS A 2 -51.75 -33.99 12.80
N LEU A 3 -52.47 -34.14 11.67
CA LEU A 3 -51.88 -33.85 10.33
C LEU A 3 -51.65 -32.38 9.96
N ARG A 4 -52.38 -31.44 10.59
CA ARG A 4 -52.26 -30.01 10.30
C ARG A 4 -51.01 -29.37 10.91
N LYS A 5 -50.50 -29.91 12.03
CA LYS A 5 -49.30 -29.39 12.72
C LYS A 5 -48.00 -29.70 11.95
N ASN A 6 -47.94 -30.86 11.29
CA ASN A 6 -46.79 -31.27 10.48
C ASN A 6 -46.60 -30.42 9.22
N LYS A 7 -47.68 -29.94 8.58
CA LYS A 7 -47.62 -29.15 7.36
C LYS A 7 -47.05 -27.75 7.63
N LYS A 8 -47.41 -27.15 8.77
CA LYS A 8 -46.94 -25.83 9.19
C LYS A 8 -45.42 -25.86 9.53
N ASN A 9 -44.97 -26.90 10.21
CA ASN A 9 -43.56 -27.08 10.54
C ASN A 9 -42.70 -27.33 9.27
N SER A 10 -43.23 -28.05 8.28
CA SER A 10 -42.57 -28.27 7.00
C SER A 10 -42.42 -26.98 6.17
N ILE A 11 -43.41 -26.09 6.23
CA ILE A 11 -43.33 -24.78 5.56
C ILE A 11 -42.27 -23.88 6.22
N ILE A 12 -42.28 -23.80 7.56
CA ILE A 12 -41.30 -23.02 8.33
C ILE A 12 -39.88 -23.52 8.03
N PHE A 13 -39.68 -24.82 8.00
CA PHE A 13 -38.38 -25.42 7.69
C PHE A 13 -37.90 -25.09 6.29
N ARG A 14 -38.78 -25.08 5.29
CA ARG A 14 -38.45 -24.67 3.92
C ARG A 14 -38.06 -23.19 3.83
N VAL A 15 -38.77 -22.33 4.55
CA VAL A 15 -38.44 -20.88 4.60
C VAL A 15 -37.06 -20.65 5.26
N ILE A 16 -36.76 -21.36 6.34
CA ILE A 16 -35.44 -21.28 7.00
C ILE A 16 -34.32 -21.70 6.05
N ILE A 17 -34.50 -22.81 5.32
CA ILE A 17 -33.53 -23.28 4.32
C ILE A 17 -33.35 -22.25 3.21
N LEU A 18 -34.44 -21.69 2.70
CA LEU A 18 -34.37 -20.68 1.63
C LEU A 18 -33.64 -19.42 2.11
N VAL A 19 -33.92 -18.93 3.32
CA VAL A 19 -33.19 -17.79 3.90
C VAL A 19 -31.72 -18.13 4.07
N PHE A 20 -31.38 -19.33 4.53
CA PHE A 20 -30.00 -19.77 4.70
C PHE A 20 -29.24 -19.83 3.35
N ILE A 21 -29.87 -20.37 2.32
CA ILE A 21 -29.28 -20.43 0.96
C ILE A 21 -29.07 -19.01 0.40
N THR A 22 -30.04 -18.10 0.58
CA THR A 22 -29.91 -16.71 0.11
C THR A 22 -28.81 -15.96 0.85
N THR A 23 -28.67 -16.16 2.17
CA THR A 23 -27.58 -15.54 2.93
C THR A 23 -26.21 -16.09 2.52
N LEU A 24 -26.06 -17.38 2.31
CA LEU A 24 -24.80 -17.98 1.80
C LEU A 24 -24.45 -17.47 0.39
N SER A 25 -25.45 -17.37 -0.49
CA SER A 25 -25.24 -16.82 -1.84
C SER A 25 -24.81 -15.36 -1.79
N MET A 26 -25.42 -14.58 -0.90
CA MET A 26 -25.07 -13.16 -0.70
C MET A 26 -23.65 -13.00 -0.14
N LEU A 27 -23.25 -13.81 0.82
CA LEU A 27 -21.89 -13.84 1.37
C LEU A 27 -20.86 -14.21 0.29
N GLY A 28 -21.18 -15.23 -0.54
CA GLY A 28 -20.31 -15.61 -1.65
C GLY A 28 -20.15 -14.50 -2.71
N TYR A 29 -21.23 -13.79 -3.01
CA TYR A 29 -21.18 -12.63 -3.90
C TYR A 29 -20.35 -11.48 -3.30
N PHE A 30 -20.54 -11.19 -2.03
CA PHE A 30 -19.79 -10.17 -1.29
C PHE A 30 -18.29 -10.47 -1.35
N SER A 31 -17.90 -11.69 -0.96
CA SER A 31 -16.50 -12.11 -0.95
C SER A 31 -15.84 -12.04 -2.34
N LYS A 32 -16.53 -12.51 -3.39
CA LYS A 32 -15.94 -12.60 -4.74
C LYS A 32 -15.97 -11.32 -5.56
N LYS A 33 -16.91 -10.42 -5.30
CA LYS A 33 -17.13 -9.24 -6.15
C LYS A 33 -16.85 -7.93 -5.44
N ILE A 34 -17.19 -7.83 -4.17
CA ILE A 34 -17.12 -6.56 -3.43
C ILE A 34 -15.76 -6.37 -2.81
N ILE A 35 -15.24 -7.39 -2.12
CA ILE A 35 -13.94 -7.32 -1.44
C ILE A 35 -12.81 -6.92 -2.41
N PRO A 36 -12.62 -7.58 -3.57
CA PRO A 36 -11.51 -7.22 -4.47
C PRO A 36 -11.58 -5.80 -5.03
N VAL A 37 -12.81 -5.24 -5.18
CA VAL A 37 -12.96 -3.85 -5.65
C VAL A 37 -12.58 -2.86 -4.54
N ILE A 38 -12.99 -3.13 -3.30
CA ILE A 38 -12.61 -2.30 -2.15
C ILE A 38 -11.09 -2.37 -1.96
N GLU A 39 -10.52 -3.57 -1.94
CA GLU A 39 -9.10 -3.85 -1.84
C GLU A 39 -8.29 -3.03 -2.85
N TYR A 40 -8.54 -3.21 -4.12
CA TYR A 40 -7.86 -2.46 -5.19
C TYR A 40 -7.93 -0.93 -5.00
N LYS A 41 -9.08 -0.41 -4.55
CA LYS A 41 -9.24 1.03 -4.35
C LYS A 41 -8.52 1.54 -3.13
N VAL A 42 -8.55 0.80 -2.03
CA VAL A 42 -7.82 1.13 -0.80
C VAL A 42 -6.33 1.11 -1.08
N GLU A 43 -5.83 0.00 -1.65
CA GLU A 43 -4.43 -0.17 -2.01
C GLU A 43 -3.94 1.00 -2.89
N ARG A 44 -4.64 1.28 -3.99
CA ARG A 44 -4.26 2.37 -4.89
C ARG A 44 -4.27 3.74 -4.21
N MET A 45 -5.24 4.00 -3.34
CA MET A 45 -5.33 5.28 -2.65
C MET A 45 -4.18 5.44 -1.65
N LEU A 46 -3.90 4.41 -0.89
CA LEU A 46 -2.81 4.40 0.08
C LEU A 46 -1.45 4.52 -0.59
N ASN A 47 -1.22 3.75 -1.65
CA ASN A 47 0.02 3.80 -2.39
C ASN A 47 0.29 5.19 -2.98
N ASN A 48 -0.73 5.88 -3.48
CA ASN A 48 -0.59 7.25 -3.95
C ASN A 48 -0.20 8.22 -2.82
N GLU A 49 -0.87 8.16 -1.67
CA GLU A 49 -0.57 9.04 -0.52
C GLU A 49 0.83 8.77 0.05
N ILE A 50 1.20 7.50 0.19
CA ILE A 50 2.54 7.10 0.63
C ILE A 50 3.59 7.55 -0.39
N TYR A 51 3.34 7.33 -1.68
CA TYR A 51 4.22 7.78 -2.76
C TYR A 51 4.45 9.30 -2.73
N ASP A 52 3.36 10.07 -2.66
CA ASP A 52 3.45 11.53 -2.62
C ASP A 52 4.21 12.01 -1.38
N TYR A 53 4.01 11.39 -0.23
CA TYR A 53 4.77 11.68 0.98
C TYR A 53 6.26 11.36 0.81
N ILE A 54 6.59 10.15 0.38
CA ILE A 54 7.97 9.68 0.18
C ILE A 54 8.66 10.57 -0.85
N TYR A 55 8.04 10.80 -2.00
CA TYR A 55 8.61 11.60 -3.07
C TYR A 55 8.86 13.05 -2.65
N ASN A 56 7.88 13.69 -2.03
CA ASN A 56 8.03 15.08 -1.57
C ASN A 56 9.07 15.26 -0.47
N THR A 57 9.21 14.26 0.41
CA THR A 57 10.16 14.32 1.52
C THR A 57 11.58 14.02 1.03
N PHE A 58 11.78 12.89 0.37
CA PHE A 58 13.11 12.38 0.06
C PHE A 58 13.70 12.95 -1.22
N SER A 59 12.91 13.26 -2.25
CA SER A 59 13.46 13.87 -3.47
C SER A 59 14.05 15.26 -3.21
N ARG A 60 13.44 16.04 -2.31
CA ARG A 60 14.00 17.34 -1.89
C ARG A 60 15.27 17.19 -1.05
N GLU A 61 15.27 16.26 -0.11
CA GLU A 61 16.42 16.05 0.76
C GLU A 61 17.63 15.51 0.00
N LEU A 62 17.44 14.58 -0.93
CA LEU A 62 18.50 14.03 -1.77
C LEU A 62 19.15 15.11 -2.65
N MET A 63 18.37 16.09 -3.13
CA MET A 63 18.91 17.20 -3.92
C MET A 63 19.70 18.25 -3.11
N VAL A 64 19.45 18.37 -1.81
CA VAL A 64 19.97 19.46 -0.98
C VAL A 64 21.10 19.03 -0.05
N LYS A 65 21.11 17.79 0.42
CA LYS A 65 22.14 17.29 1.35
C LYS A 65 23.47 17.03 0.62
N LYS A 66 24.39 17.95 0.76
CA LYS A 66 25.75 17.87 0.23
C LYS A 66 26.50 16.60 0.64
N GLU A 67 26.20 16.09 1.82
CA GLU A 67 26.76 14.85 2.39
C GLU A 67 26.45 13.61 1.56
N LEU A 68 25.35 13.63 0.81
CA LEU A 68 24.97 12.52 -0.06
C LEU A 68 25.79 12.44 -1.35
N PHE A 69 26.45 13.54 -1.74
CA PHE A 69 27.41 13.50 -2.87
C PHE A 69 28.67 12.71 -2.52
N ASP A 70 28.97 12.54 -1.22
CA ASP A 70 30.11 11.74 -0.74
C ASP A 70 29.73 10.27 -0.50
N LEU A 71 28.50 9.87 -0.83
CA LEU A 71 28.06 8.47 -0.76
C LEU A 71 28.82 7.57 -1.74
N ILE A 72 29.23 8.13 -2.86
CA ILE A 72 29.98 7.39 -3.89
C ILE A 72 31.35 8.05 -4.06
N SER A 73 32.41 7.28 -3.87
CA SER A 73 33.75 7.67 -4.20
C SER A 73 34.21 6.97 -5.49
N ILE A 74 34.68 7.76 -6.45
CA ILE A 74 35.17 7.24 -7.72
C ILE A 74 36.67 7.38 -7.73
N THR A 75 37.38 6.27 -7.79
CA THR A 75 38.83 6.25 -7.95
C THR A 75 39.17 6.13 -9.41
N LYS A 76 40.04 7.04 -9.90
CA LYS A 76 40.48 7.06 -11.30
C LYS A 76 41.99 6.86 -11.42
N ASN A 77 42.44 6.30 -12.54
CA ASN A 77 43.86 6.21 -12.87
C ASN A 77 44.41 7.54 -13.43
N LYS A 78 45.67 7.55 -13.79
CA LYS A 78 46.34 8.74 -14.38
C LYS A 78 45.81 9.11 -15.78
N GLU A 79 45.11 8.22 -16.42
CA GLU A 79 44.52 8.33 -17.74
C GLU A 79 43.02 8.70 -17.67
N ASP A 80 42.54 9.09 -16.45
CA ASP A 80 41.16 9.48 -16.15
C ASP A 80 40.13 8.31 -16.29
N GLU A 81 40.62 7.06 -16.38
CA GLU A 81 39.77 5.89 -16.40
C GLU A 81 39.32 5.51 -14.98
N ILE A 82 38.06 5.09 -14.84
CA ILE A 82 37.49 4.66 -13.56
C ILE A 82 38.07 3.31 -13.17
N LEU A 83 38.77 3.25 -12.04
CA LEU A 83 39.33 2.03 -11.46
C LEU A 83 38.35 1.33 -10.52
N SER A 84 37.66 2.12 -9.67
CA SER A 84 36.65 1.61 -8.74
C SER A 84 35.59 2.64 -8.45
N VAL A 85 34.42 2.14 -8.09
CA VAL A 85 33.30 2.92 -7.53
C VAL A 85 32.99 2.31 -6.18
N ASP A 86 33.32 3.03 -5.13
CA ASP A 86 33.19 2.55 -3.75
C ASP A 86 32.10 3.32 -3.01
N TYR A 87 31.43 2.63 -2.08
CA TYR A 87 30.43 3.22 -1.22
C TYR A 87 30.99 3.68 0.12
N ASN A 88 30.61 4.89 0.53
CA ASN A 88 30.82 5.30 1.92
C ASN A 88 29.69 4.77 2.82
N PHE A 89 29.92 3.56 3.31
CA PHE A 89 28.96 2.84 4.16
C PHE A 89 28.52 3.62 5.41
N ASN A 90 29.41 4.42 6.00
CA ASN A 90 29.10 5.19 7.21
C ASN A 90 28.09 6.29 6.93
N ILE A 91 28.25 7.01 5.80
CA ILE A 91 27.32 8.06 5.38
C ILE A 91 25.98 7.43 5.00
N ALA A 92 25.99 6.35 4.22
CA ALA A 92 24.80 5.64 3.80
C ALA A 92 24.01 5.13 5.00
N TYR A 93 24.67 4.45 5.93
CA TYR A 93 24.03 3.91 7.11
C TYR A 93 23.49 5.00 8.05
N GLY A 94 24.25 6.07 8.26
CA GLY A 94 23.79 7.22 9.05
C GLY A 94 22.50 7.82 8.47
N TYR A 95 22.49 8.08 7.17
CA TYR A 95 21.31 8.60 6.48
C TYR A 95 20.09 7.70 6.60
N LEU A 96 20.26 6.39 6.35
CA LEU A 96 19.17 5.43 6.44
C LEU A 96 18.61 5.34 7.85
N LYS A 97 19.49 5.30 8.87
CA LYS A 97 19.08 5.23 10.26
C LYS A 97 18.30 6.46 10.72
N ASP A 98 18.81 7.66 10.39
CA ASP A 98 18.18 8.91 10.83
C ASP A 98 16.81 9.15 10.19
N ASN A 99 16.61 8.62 8.96
CA ASN A 99 15.39 8.84 8.21
C ASN A 99 14.36 7.70 8.35
N LEU A 100 14.77 6.50 8.72
CA LEU A 100 13.86 5.37 8.87
C LEU A 100 12.84 5.59 9.98
N ASP A 101 13.29 6.08 11.14
CA ASP A 101 12.41 6.36 12.30
C ASP A 101 11.42 7.49 11.97
N ILE A 102 11.90 8.54 11.29
CA ILE A 102 11.07 9.67 10.85
C ILE A 102 10.03 9.21 9.83
N LEU A 103 10.45 8.38 8.88
CA LEU A 103 9.55 7.82 7.88
C LEU A 103 8.47 6.95 8.53
N TYR A 104 8.88 6.09 9.46
CA TYR A 104 7.97 5.21 10.19
C TYR A 104 6.88 6.00 10.93
N ASP A 105 7.27 7.01 11.69
CA ASP A 105 6.34 7.83 12.47
C ASP A 105 5.41 8.64 11.57
N ASN A 106 5.93 9.19 10.48
CA ASN A 106 5.14 10.02 9.58
C ASN A 106 4.17 9.21 8.72
N VAL A 107 4.60 8.06 8.19
CA VAL A 107 3.70 7.17 7.43
C VAL A 107 2.59 6.63 8.32
N LYS A 108 2.89 6.28 9.56
CA LYS A 108 1.89 5.87 10.54
C LYS A 108 0.86 6.97 10.86
N ASN A 109 1.31 8.23 10.81
CA ASN A 109 0.49 9.41 11.10
C ASN A 109 -0.01 10.10 9.80
N ILE A 110 0.10 9.45 8.63
CA ILE A 110 -0.55 9.97 7.41
C ILE A 110 -2.04 10.09 7.71
N ASN A 111 -2.46 11.32 7.99
CA ASN A 111 -3.86 11.68 8.07
C ASN A 111 -4.41 11.62 6.64
N LEU A 112 -5.01 10.50 6.32
CA LEU A 112 -5.74 10.33 5.08
C LEU A 112 -6.99 11.22 5.17
N SER A 113 -6.79 12.50 4.91
CA SER A 113 -7.79 13.59 5.01
C SER A 113 -8.83 13.51 3.89
N ASN A 114 -9.36 12.33 3.61
CA ASN A 114 -10.45 12.14 2.68
C ASN A 114 -11.78 12.02 3.43
N GLU A 115 -12.85 12.57 2.88
CA GLU A 115 -14.23 12.49 3.36
C GLU A 115 -14.73 11.05 3.67
N MET A 116 -13.92 10.04 3.34
CA MET A 116 -14.21 8.63 3.56
C MET A 116 -13.62 8.09 4.87
N PHE A 117 -12.75 8.86 5.57
CA PHE A 117 -12.17 8.44 6.85
C PHE A 117 -13.01 8.89 8.04
N ASN A 118 -13.05 8.02 9.02
CA ASN A 118 -13.48 8.40 10.36
C ASN A 118 -12.21 8.67 11.18
N ASP A 119 -12.00 9.90 11.60
CA ASP A 119 -10.74 10.47 12.13
C ASP A 119 -10.04 9.70 13.27
N ASN A 120 -10.66 8.69 13.85
CA ASN A 120 -10.16 8.08 15.09
C ASN A 120 -9.61 6.64 14.97
N GLU A 121 -9.78 5.93 13.85
CA GLU A 121 -9.47 4.49 13.83
C GLU A 121 -8.89 3.94 12.51
N ASN A 122 -8.43 4.76 11.57
CA ASN A 122 -8.02 4.31 10.22
C ASN A 122 -9.07 3.45 9.51
N ILE A 123 -10.36 3.80 9.70
CA ILE A 123 -11.49 3.07 9.13
C ILE A 123 -12.04 3.83 7.95
N PHE A 124 -11.97 3.21 6.78
CA PHE A 124 -12.62 3.67 5.57
C PHE A 124 -14.05 3.15 5.49
N MET A 125 -14.97 3.99 5.06
CA MET A 125 -16.36 3.62 4.88
C MET A 125 -16.73 3.59 3.40
N PHE A 126 -16.67 2.42 2.78
CA PHE A 126 -16.94 2.25 1.36
C PHE A 126 -18.43 2.01 1.08
N PRO A 127 -19.10 2.86 0.25
CA PRO A 127 -20.45 2.57 -0.19
C PRO A 127 -20.48 1.40 -1.16
N LEU A 128 -21.43 0.48 -1.02
CA LEU A 128 -21.53 -0.71 -1.89
C LEU A 128 -21.76 -0.36 -3.36
N GLY A 129 -22.31 0.81 -3.65
CA GLY A 129 -22.46 1.29 -5.02
C GLY A 129 -21.16 1.39 -5.84
N ILE A 130 -20.01 1.42 -5.16
CA ILE A 130 -18.67 1.46 -5.79
C ILE A 130 -18.43 0.25 -6.70
N VAL A 131 -19.09 -0.88 -6.44
CA VAL A 131 -18.98 -2.12 -7.22
C VAL A 131 -19.80 -2.09 -8.52
N SER A 132 -20.72 -1.13 -8.64
CA SER A 132 -21.66 -1.08 -9.79
C SER A 132 -20.99 -0.66 -11.11
N ASN A 133 -19.73 -0.20 -11.07
CA ASN A 133 -19.01 0.36 -12.23
C ASN A 133 -19.72 1.54 -12.91
N ASN A 134 -20.77 2.08 -12.27
CA ASN A 134 -21.58 3.18 -12.79
C ASN A 134 -21.44 4.38 -11.86
N TYR A 135 -20.94 5.50 -12.40
CA TYR A 135 -20.68 6.74 -11.67
C TYR A 135 -21.89 7.24 -10.85
N TRP A 136 -23.11 7.08 -11.37
CA TRP A 136 -24.34 7.50 -10.69
C TRP A 136 -24.63 6.74 -9.39
N PHE A 137 -24.16 5.52 -9.28
CA PHE A 137 -24.39 4.68 -8.09
C PHE A 137 -23.19 4.62 -7.16
N TYR A 138 -22.09 5.30 -7.49
CA TYR A 138 -20.83 5.19 -6.79
C TYR A 138 -20.92 5.48 -5.28
N SER A 139 -21.73 6.47 -4.90
CA SER A 139 -21.93 6.91 -3.51
C SER A 139 -23.14 6.26 -2.82
N PHE A 140 -23.88 5.41 -3.51
CA PHE A 140 -25.11 4.83 -3.00
C PHE A 140 -24.89 3.48 -2.30
N GLY A 141 -25.78 3.18 -1.36
CA GLY A 141 -25.87 1.90 -0.67
C GLY A 141 -25.27 1.92 0.73
N PRO A 142 -25.40 0.80 1.45
CA PRO A 142 -24.81 0.65 2.76
C PRO A 142 -23.28 0.75 2.68
N LYS A 143 -22.69 1.34 3.72
CA LYS A 143 -21.24 1.54 3.81
C LYS A 143 -20.60 0.32 4.47
N VAL A 144 -19.53 -0.18 3.86
CA VAL A 144 -18.71 -1.28 4.38
C VAL A 144 -17.49 -0.69 5.05
N PRO A 145 -17.27 -0.97 6.35
CA PRO A 145 -16.06 -0.54 7.03
C PRO A 145 -14.86 -1.37 6.55
N CYS A 146 -13.78 -0.68 6.23
CA CYS A 146 -12.48 -1.24 5.91
C CYS A 146 -11.45 -0.58 6.83
N ARG A 147 -10.85 -1.35 7.71
CA ARG A 147 -9.76 -0.91 8.57
C ARG A 147 -8.44 -1.17 7.87
N VAL A 148 -7.57 -0.19 7.88
CA VAL A 148 -6.19 -0.33 7.40
C VAL A 148 -5.25 -0.12 8.54
N ASP A 149 -4.45 -1.14 8.82
CA ASP A 149 -3.34 -1.03 9.75
C ASP A 149 -2.08 -0.72 8.93
N PHE A 150 -1.60 0.51 9.10
CA PHE A 150 -0.34 0.93 8.51
C PHE A 150 0.80 0.26 9.25
N LEU A 151 1.74 -0.27 8.46
CA LEU A 151 3.06 -0.68 8.88
C LEU A 151 3.13 -2.00 9.64
N SER A 152 3.17 -3.03 8.90
CA SER A 152 3.84 -4.23 9.39
C SER A 152 5.36 -4.16 9.18
N ASP A 153 5.86 -3.50 8.12
CA ASP A 153 7.29 -3.45 7.83
C ASP A 153 7.64 -2.32 6.84
N ILE A 154 8.68 -1.53 7.16
CA ILE A 154 9.31 -0.59 6.23
C ILE A 154 10.78 -0.96 6.13
N LYS A 155 11.27 -1.10 4.89
CA LYS A 155 12.68 -1.27 4.59
C LYS A 155 13.18 -0.13 3.74
N MET A 156 14.37 0.35 4.07
CA MET A 156 15.04 1.41 3.34
C MET A 156 16.46 1.01 3.03
N PHE A 157 16.86 1.07 1.76
CA PHE A 157 18.23 0.74 1.36
C PHE A 157 18.62 1.47 0.08
N PHE A 158 19.92 1.57 -0.14
CA PHE A 158 20.45 2.10 -1.39
C PHE A 158 20.70 0.98 -2.41
N LYS A 159 20.36 1.25 -3.66
CA LYS A 159 20.59 0.37 -4.81
C LYS A 159 21.36 1.14 -5.88
N THR A 160 22.39 0.53 -6.45
CA THR A 160 23.14 1.11 -7.56
C THR A 160 22.78 0.43 -8.85
N LYS A 161 22.66 1.23 -9.88
CA LYS A 161 22.57 0.76 -11.25
C LYS A 161 23.72 1.33 -12.06
N VAL A 162 24.44 0.46 -12.72
CA VAL A 162 25.55 0.83 -13.60
C VAL A 162 25.15 0.51 -15.03
N SER A 163 25.20 1.51 -15.91
CA SER A 163 24.85 1.34 -17.31
C SER A 163 25.90 1.97 -18.22
N ASN A 164 26.10 1.38 -19.40
CA ASN A 164 26.98 1.97 -20.40
C ASN A 164 26.31 3.22 -21.00
N TYR A 165 27.03 4.31 -21.04
CA TYR A 165 26.57 5.58 -21.62
C TYR A 165 27.52 6.04 -22.74
N GLY A 166 27.16 5.72 -23.97
CA GLY A 166 28.00 6.03 -25.12
C GLY A 166 29.26 5.18 -25.24
N ILE A 167 30.25 5.68 -25.99
CA ILE A 167 31.53 5.01 -26.18
C ILE A 167 32.47 5.46 -25.04
N ASN A 168 32.92 4.54 -24.19
CA ASN A 168 33.85 4.76 -23.07
C ASN A 168 33.28 5.56 -21.86
N ASN A 169 31.98 5.69 -21.72
CA ASN A 169 31.37 6.32 -20.55
C ASN A 169 30.48 5.32 -19.79
N VAL A 170 30.45 5.47 -18.47
CA VAL A 170 29.62 4.69 -17.57
C VAL A 170 28.72 5.65 -16.79
N LEU A 171 27.43 5.39 -16.79
CA LEU A 171 26.46 6.06 -15.95
C LEU A 171 26.25 5.24 -14.68
N VAL A 172 26.51 5.86 -13.53
CA VAL A 172 26.25 5.26 -12.22
C VAL A 172 25.09 6.02 -11.60
N GLU A 173 23.97 5.33 -11.41
CA GLU A 173 22.76 5.87 -10.79
C GLU A 173 22.63 5.26 -9.39
N LEU A 174 22.35 6.10 -8.39
CA LEU A 174 22.07 5.68 -7.02
C LEU A 174 20.59 5.90 -6.74
N TYR A 175 19.94 4.82 -6.34
CA TYR A 175 18.53 4.82 -5.98
C TYR A 175 18.37 4.62 -4.48
N LEU A 176 17.56 5.46 -3.83
CA LEU A 176 17.01 5.15 -2.53
C LEU A 176 15.75 4.30 -2.74
N VAL A 177 15.77 3.08 -2.26
CA VAL A 177 14.63 2.16 -2.34
C VAL A 177 13.94 2.10 -1.00
N ILE A 178 12.63 2.32 -0.99
CA ILE A 178 11.78 2.24 0.18
C ILE A 178 10.70 1.21 -0.12
N GLU A 179 10.72 0.10 0.62
CA GLU A 179 9.69 -0.93 0.55
C GLU A 179 8.77 -0.79 1.75
N THR A 180 7.46 -0.76 1.51
CA THR A 180 6.45 -0.70 2.56
C THR A 180 5.58 -1.95 2.49
N LYS A 181 5.16 -2.44 3.67
CA LYS A 181 4.17 -3.49 3.79
C LYS A 181 3.05 -3.03 4.72
N ASN A 182 1.82 -3.11 4.25
CA ASN A 182 0.63 -2.69 4.96
C ASN A 182 -0.35 -3.87 5.07
N SER A 183 -1.25 -3.79 6.03
CA SER A 183 -2.28 -4.82 6.24
C SER A 183 -3.65 -4.19 6.18
N MET A 184 -4.59 -4.86 5.52
CA MET A 184 -5.96 -4.40 5.37
C MET A 184 -6.96 -5.42 5.90
N PHE A 185 -7.95 -4.91 6.64
CA PHE A 185 -9.06 -5.72 7.19
C PHE A 185 -10.38 -5.22 6.64
N ILE A 186 -11.08 -6.07 5.90
CA ILE A 186 -12.41 -5.81 5.40
C ILE A 186 -13.37 -6.82 6.01
N SER A 187 -14.11 -6.44 7.04
CA SER A 187 -14.99 -7.34 7.76
C SER A 187 -14.22 -8.55 8.34
N LEU A 188 -14.36 -9.75 7.76
CA LEU A 188 -13.65 -10.98 8.14
C LEU A 188 -12.48 -11.31 7.18
N TYR A 189 -12.23 -10.46 6.22
CA TYR A 189 -11.16 -10.62 5.23
C TYR A 189 -9.92 -9.86 5.65
N TYR A 190 -8.77 -10.51 5.50
CA TYR A 190 -7.45 -9.94 5.79
C TYR A 190 -6.54 -10.12 4.59
N GLU A 191 -5.83 -9.07 4.21
CA GLU A 191 -4.81 -9.11 3.17
C GLU A 191 -3.66 -8.19 3.49
N ASP A 192 -2.45 -8.64 3.15
CA ASP A 192 -1.23 -7.81 3.18
C ASP A 192 -0.95 -7.32 1.77
N PHE A 193 -0.59 -6.06 1.64
CA PHE A 193 -0.13 -5.47 0.40
C PHE A 193 1.10 -4.60 0.65
N GLY A 194 1.91 -4.42 -0.37
CA GLY A 194 3.13 -3.62 -0.25
C GLY A 194 3.61 -3.14 -1.59
N GLU A 195 4.37 -2.05 -1.56
CA GLU A 195 4.94 -1.42 -2.74
C GLU A 195 6.40 -1.08 -2.51
N SER A 196 7.14 -0.95 -3.61
CA SER A 196 8.53 -0.53 -3.63
C SER A 196 8.65 0.79 -4.39
N TYR A 197 9.21 1.79 -3.72
CA TYR A 197 9.41 3.12 -4.26
C TYR A 197 10.90 3.34 -4.53
N GLU A 198 11.25 3.72 -5.76
CA GLU A 198 12.63 4.03 -6.15
C GLU A 198 12.77 5.53 -6.41
N ILE A 199 13.70 6.20 -5.71
CA ILE A 199 14.02 7.62 -5.85
C ILE A 199 15.46 7.74 -6.32
N VAL A 200 15.68 8.42 -7.44
CA VAL A 200 17.01 8.64 -8.05
C VAL A 200 17.66 9.89 -7.49
#